data_b3de56560dac210b3e8483eab7e7fd6d
#
_entry.id   b3de56560dac210b3e8483eab7e7fd6d
#
_cell.length_a   1.000
_cell.length_b   1.000
_cell.length_c   1.000
_cell.angle_alpha   90.00
_cell.angle_beta   90.00
_cell.angle_gamma   90.00
#
_symmetry.space_group_name_H-M   'P 1'
#
loop_
_entity.id
_entity.type
_entity.pdbx_description
1 polymer ?
#
loop_
_entity_poly.entity_id
_entity_poly.type
_entity_poly.pdbx_seq_one_letter_code
_entity_poly.pdbx_strand_id
1 'polypeptide(L)' 'MTVDHEGPQPVYQQIAAILRGQIEAGELVPDRPIPSEATLMQRYGVARETARKAVRVLVAEGLVYVVQGRGAYVTRRG' A
#
# COMPACT_ATOMS: atom_id res chain seq x y z
N MET A 1 5.45 -3.64 -11.32
CA MET A 1 4.95 -2.33 -11.75
C MET A 1 5.80 -1.23 -11.13
N THR A 2 5.97 -0.17 -11.85
CA THR A 2 6.77 0.97 -11.41
C THR A 2 5.87 2.20 -11.26
N VAL A 3 6.37 3.18 -10.49
CA VAL A 3 5.68 4.45 -10.34
C VAL A 3 6.35 5.50 -11.21
N ASP A 4 5.58 6.49 -11.62
CA ASP A 4 6.08 7.61 -12.42
C ASP A 4 6.30 8.79 -11.49
N HIS A 5 7.56 9.07 -11.16
CA HIS A 5 7.91 10.14 -10.23
C HIS A 5 7.67 11.53 -10.83
N GLU A 6 7.53 11.63 -12.15
CA GLU A 6 7.33 12.90 -12.83
C GLU A 6 5.93 13.06 -13.41
N GLY A 7 5.06 12.09 -13.16
CA GLY A 7 3.71 12.14 -13.66
C GLY A 7 2.83 13.09 -12.86
N PRO A 8 1.62 13.38 -13.37
CA PRO A 8 0.71 14.32 -12.71
C PRO A 8 0.10 13.77 -11.42
N GLN A 9 0.06 12.44 -11.25
CA GLN A 9 -0.48 11.84 -10.04
C GLN A 9 0.63 11.69 -9.00
N PRO A 10 0.39 12.12 -7.75
CA PRO A 10 1.40 11.94 -6.69
C PRO A 10 1.81 10.49 -6.55
N VAL A 11 3.09 10.26 -6.23
CA VAL A 11 3.63 8.90 -6.18
C VAL A 11 2.89 8.04 -5.15
N TYR A 12 2.53 8.61 -3.99
CA TYR A 12 1.83 7.81 -2.98
C TYR A 12 0.47 7.31 -3.48
N GLN A 13 -0.20 8.10 -4.33
CA GLN A 13 -1.46 7.66 -4.93
C GLN A 13 -1.23 6.51 -5.92
N GLN A 14 -0.14 6.57 -6.66
CA GLN A 14 0.21 5.50 -7.60
C GLN A 14 0.50 4.19 -6.85
N ILE A 15 1.24 4.27 -5.74
CA ILE A 15 1.54 3.10 -4.92
C ILE A 15 0.24 2.52 -4.34
N ALA A 16 -0.63 3.38 -3.82
CA ALA A 16 -1.92 2.94 -3.30
C ALA A 16 -2.74 2.23 -4.37
N ALA A 17 -2.73 2.76 -5.60
CA ALA A 17 -3.46 2.14 -6.70
C ALA A 17 -2.91 0.76 -7.05
N ILE A 18 -1.59 0.60 -7.04
CA ILE A 18 -0.96 -0.69 -7.31
C ILE A 18 -1.37 -1.71 -6.24
N LEU A 19 -1.28 -1.33 -4.97
CA LEU A 19 -1.64 -2.23 -3.87
C LEU A 19 -3.13 -2.55 -3.89
N ARG A 20 -3.97 -1.57 -4.17
CA ARG A 20 -5.41 -1.79 -4.29
C ARG A 20 -5.71 -2.82 -5.37
N GLY A 21 -5.05 -2.70 -6.52
CA GLY A 21 -5.22 -3.67 -7.60
C GLY A 21 -4.81 -5.07 -7.20
N GLN A 22 -3.73 -5.20 -6.44
CA GLN A 22 -3.27 -6.49 -5.96
C GLN A 22 -4.24 -7.11 -4.96
N ILE A 23 -4.83 -6.29 -4.10
CA ILE A 23 -5.85 -6.76 -3.16
C ILE A 23 -7.09 -7.24 -3.93
N GLU A 24 -7.53 -6.46 -4.90
CA GLU A 24 -8.72 -6.78 -5.69
C GLU A 24 -8.51 -8.02 -6.57
N ALA A 25 -7.29 -8.21 -7.04
CA ALA A 25 -6.95 -9.37 -7.87
C ALA A 25 -6.69 -10.64 -7.04
N GLY A 26 -6.67 -10.53 -5.72
CA GLY A 26 -6.41 -11.66 -4.85
C GLY A 26 -4.94 -12.00 -4.68
N GLU A 27 -4.04 -11.16 -5.16
CA GLU A 27 -2.60 -11.35 -4.97
C GLU A 27 -2.18 -11.08 -3.55
N LEU A 28 -2.85 -10.10 -2.90
CA LEU A 28 -2.69 -9.84 -1.47
C LEU A 28 -3.99 -10.33 -0.82
N VAL A 29 -3.88 -11.36 0.00
CA VAL A 29 -5.06 -12.05 0.52
C VAL A 29 -5.44 -11.55 1.92
N PRO A 30 -6.73 -11.69 2.31
CA PRO A 30 -7.21 -11.21 3.62
C PRO A 30 -6.42 -11.76 4.78
N ASP A 31 -6.24 -10.92 5.80
CA ASP A 31 -5.56 -11.23 7.06
C ASP A 31 -4.08 -11.56 6.88
N ARG A 32 -3.51 -11.15 5.73
CA ARG A 32 -2.08 -11.25 5.49
C ARG A 32 -1.49 -9.84 5.36
N PRO A 33 -0.22 -9.66 5.71
CA PRO A 33 0.39 -8.33 5.65
C PRO A 33 0.60 -7.88 4.21
N ILE A 34 0.43 -6.57 4.00
CA ILE A 34 0.88 -5.95 2.75
C ILE A 34 2.39 -5.71 2.87
N PRO A 35 3.08 -5.36 1.78
CA PRO A 35 4.51 -5.02 1.88
C PRO A 35 4.74 -3.95 2.93
N SER A 36 5.82 -4.08 3.69
CA SER A 36 6.17 -3.12 4.74
C SER A 36 6.56 -1.77 4.15
N GLU A 37 6.57 -0.74 5.00
CA GLU A 37 7.05 0.58 4.57
C GLU A 37 8.46 0.48 4.01
N ALA A 38 9.33 -0.28 4.67
CA ALA A 38 10.71 -0.45 4.20
C ALA A 38 10.74 -1.10 2.82
N THR A 39 9.91 -2.10 2.59
CA THR A 39 9.82 -2.77 1.29
C THR A 39 9.31 -1.80 0.23
N LEU A 40 8.30 -1.00 0.56
CA LEU A 40 7.74 -0.02 -0.38
C LEU A 40 8.77 1.05 -0.72
N MET A 41 9.53 1.51 0.27
CA MET A 41 10.59 2.48 0.06
C MET A 41 11.62 1.96 -0.93
N GLN A 42 12.06 0.72 -0.73
CA GLN A 42 13.06 0.10 -1.57
C GLN A 42 12.52 -0.18 -2.97
N ARG A 43 11.31 -0.72 -3.04
CA ARG A 43 10.71 -1.14 -4.32
C ARG A 43 10.41 0.04 -5.24
N TYR A 44 9.94 1.15 -4.66
CA TYR A 44 9.49 2.30 -5.46
C TYR A 44 10.41 3.50 -5.37
N GLY A 45 11.49 3.40 -4.60
CA GLY A 45 12.46 4.49 -4.50
C GLY A 45 11.87 5.74 -3.86
N VAL A 46 11.13 5.59 -2.76
CA VAL A 46 10.44 6.69 -2.10
C VAL A 46 10.85 6.80 -0.65
N ALA A 47 10.61 7.99 -0.06
CA ALA A 47 10.83 8.21 1.35
C ALA A 47 9.76 7.49 2.17
N ARG A 48 10.06 7.27 3.45
CA ARG A 48 9.14 6.58 4.36
C ARG A 48 7.78 7.27 4.44
N GLU A 49 7.76 8.60 4.46
CA GLU A 49 6.51 9.33 4.56
C GLU A 49 5.60 9.08 3.34
N THR A 50 6.20 8.96 2.16
CA THR A 50 5.44 8.65 0.94
C THR A 50 4.84 7.25 1.03
N ALA A 51 5.63 6.28 1.48
CA ALA A 51 5.13 4.90 1.68
C ALA A 51 4.01 4.88 2.70
N ARG A 52 4.18 5.62 3.80
CA ARG A 52 3.18 5.71 4.86
C ARG A 52 1.88 6.32 4.36
N LYS A 53 1.97 7.37 3.55
CA LYS A 53 0.77 7.99 2.96
C LYS A 53 -0.01 7.02 2.08
N ALA A 54 0.71 6.20 1.30
CA ALA A 54 0.06 5.20 0.46
C ALA A 54 -0.75 4.22 1.32
N VAL A 55 -0.17 3.76 2.42
CA VAL A 55 -0.86 2.84 3.32
C VAL A 55 -2.09 3.52 3.95
N ARG A 56 -1.96 4.81 4.33
CA ARG A 56 -3.08 5.55 4.91
C ARG A 56 -4.27 5.64 3.95
N VAL A 57 -4.01 5.78 2.66
CA VAL A 57 -5.08 5.79 1.65
C VAL A 57 -5.86 4.49 1.72
N LEU A 58 -5.15 3.36 1.78
CA LEU A 58 -5.80 2.06 1.84
C LEU A 58 -6.56 1.84 3.15
N VAL A 59 -6.03 2.35 4.26
CA VAL A 59 -6.72 2.30 5.55
C VAL A 59 -8.04 3.09 5.47
N ALA A 60 -7.97 4.30 4.90
CA ALA A 60 -9.16 5.14 4.77
C ALA A 60 -10.22 4.50 3.88
N GLU A 61 -9.81 3.69 2.91
CA GLU A 61 -10.73 2.97 2.04
C GLU A 61 -11.24 1.67 2.64
N GLY A 62 -10.73 1.30 3.81
CA GLY A 62 -11.14 0.06 4.48
C GLY A 62 -10.54 -1.19 3.88
N LEU A 63 -9.52 -1.06 3.03
CA LEU A 63 -8.89 -2.21 2.36
C LEU A 63 -7.83 -2.87 3.22
N VAL A 64 -7.23 -2.13 4.14
CA VAL A 64 -6.25 -2.68 5.09
C VAL A 64 -6.51 -2.12 6.48
N TYR A 65 -6.01 -2.82 7.49
CA TYR A 65 -6.05 -2.35 8.87
C TYR A 65 -4.65 -2.46 9.46
N VAL A 66 -4.34 -1.56 10.40
CA VAL A 66 -3.01 -1.52 11.01
C VAL A 66 -3.03 -2.28 12.32
N VAL A 67 -2.03 -3.15 12.50
CA VAL A 67 -1.80 -3.84 13.77
C VAL A 67 -0.51 -3.28 14.33
N GLN A 68 -0.61 -2.61 15.47
CA GLN A 68 0.54 -1.93 16.06
C GLN A 68 1.67 -2.92 16.32
N GLY A 69 2.87 -2.55 15.88
CA GLY A 69 4.06 -3.38 16.03
C GLY A 69 4.20 -4.47 14.97
N ARG A 70 3.20 -4.65 14.10
CA ARG A 70 3.24 -5.71 13.10
C ARG A 70 3.07 -5.22 11.66
N GLY A 71 2.43 -4.07 11.46
CA GLY A 71 2.24 -3.50 10.14
C GLY A 71 0.79 -3.49 9.71
N ALA A 72 0.56 -3.41 8.40
CA ALA A 72 -0.79 -3.33 7.84
C ALA A 72 -1.17 -4.66 7.19
N TYR A 73 -2.40 -5.06 7.40
CA TYR A 73 -2.92 -6.34 6.92
C TYR A 73 -4.15 -6.11 6.05
N VAL A 74 -4.35 -6.98 5.09
CA VAL A 74 -5.52 -6.90 4.20
C VAL A 74 -6.79 -7.20 5.00
N THR A 75 -7.79 -6.33 4.87
CA THR A 75 -9.07 -6.50 5.54
C THR A 75 -9.82 -7.68 4.93
N ARG A 76 -10.41 -8.51 5.79
CA ARG A 76 -11.28 -9.58 5.32
C ARG A 76 -12.61 -8.97 4.91
N ARG A 77 -13.00 -9.20 3.68
CA ARG A 77 -14.23 -8.65 3.10
C ARG A 77 -15.25 -9.77 2.94
N GLY A 78 -16.45 -9.45 3.29
CA GLY A 78 -17.54 -10.40 3.12
C GLY A 78 -18.22 -10.88 4.29
#